data_33e40fc8eb3e94ad6548e8b110887f95
#
_entry.id   33e40fc8eb3e94ad6548e8b110887f95
#
_cell.length_a   1.000
_cell.length_b   1.000
_cell.length_c   1.000
_cell.angle_alpha   90.00
_cell.angle_beta   90.00
_cell.angle_gamma   90.00
#
_symmetry.space_group_name_H-M   'P 1'
#
loop_
_entity.id
_entity.type
_entity.pdbx_description
1 polymer ?
#
loop_
_entity_poly.entity_id
_entity_poly.type
_entity_poly.pdbx_seq_one_letter_code
_entity_poly.pdbx_strand_id
1 'polypeptide(L)'
;MPPTDGHLLRGEVLQKIAQAFPALRIQIIQDLHYEDHRKLIRRAKWALPFGEGLDSYFGDTIFSGGVAFAVFNDRYFTPEYAKLENVYPSWEALIDTITTDLQRLDEPVAYNRCCQQAYDLMSAYSGAARFRENLRLFYRGEYTFP
;
A
#
# COMPACT_ATOMS: atom_id res chain seq x y z
N MET A 1 17.43 6.33 -14.41
CA MET A 1 16.45 5.51 -15.14
C MET A 1 15.08 5.89 -14.60
N PRO A 2 14.09 6.23 -15.42
CA PRO A 2 12.75 6.40 -14.89
C PRO A 2 12.33 5.08 -14.24
N PRO A 3 11.61 5.07 -13.11
CA PRO A 3 11.10 3.86 -12.52
C PRO A 3 10.28 3.13 -13.58
N THR A 4 10.50 1.85 -13.73
CA THR A 4 9.72 0.99 -14.64
C THR A 4 8.25 1.22 -14.30
N ASP A 5 7.47 1.60 -15.28
CA ASP A 5 6.05 1.87 -15.09
C ASP A 5 5.38 0.57 -14.62
N GLY A 6 4.93 0.54 -13.38
CA GLY A 6 4.29 -0.63 -12.77
C GLY A 6 3.07 -1.11 -13.56
N HIS A 7 2.45 -0.23 -14.35
CA HIS A 7 1.35 -0.60 -15.24
C HIS A 7 1.76 -1.62 -16.30
N LEU A 8 3.01 -1.58 -16.78
CA LEU A 8 3.51 -2.55 -17.77
C LEU A 8 3.67 -3.94 -17.16
N LEU A 9 3.98 -4.03 -15.86
CA LEU A 9 4.21 -5.30 -15.16
C LEU A 9 2.93 -5.87 -14.51
N ARG A 10 1.85 -5.10 -14.50
CA ARG A 10 0.57 -5.50 -13.86
C ARG A 10 0.09 -6.86 -14.34
N GLY A 11 0.11 -7.10 -15.65
CA GLY A 11 -0.34 -8.35 -16.25
C GLY A 11 0.44 -9.55 -15.74
N GLU A 12 1.76 -9.44 -15.68
CA GLU A 12 2.65 -10.51 -15.21
C GLU A 12 2.41 -10.82 -13.73
N VAL A 13 2.34 -9.80 -12.88
CA VAL A 13 2.09 -9.96 -11.44
C VAL A 13 0.73 -10.63 -11.20
N LEU A 14 -0.33 -10.14 -11.84
CA LEU A 14 -1.67 -10.70 -11.67
C LEU A 14 -1.78 -12.13 -12.18
N GLN A 15 -1.13 -12.47 -13.28
CA GLN A 15 -1.08 -13.83 -13.82
C GLN A 15 -0.37 -14.77 -12.82
N LYS A 16 0.76 -14.35 -12.27
CA LYS A 16 1.53 -15.13 -11.29
C LYS A 16 0.69 -15.40 -10.03
N ILE A 17 0.00 -14.39 -9.51
CA ILE A 17 -0.89 -14.54 -8.34
C ILE A 17 -2.06 -15.47 -8.66
N ALA A 18 -2.73 -15.29 -9.80
CA ALA A 18 -3.87 -16.12 -10.18
C ALA A 18 -3.50 -17.60 -10.37
N GLN A 19 -2.31 -17.87 -10.91
CA GLN A 19 -1.80 -19.24 -11.05
C GLN A 19 -1.47 -19.88 -9.70
N ALA A 20 -0.88 -19.13 -8.77
CA ALA A 20 -0.52 -19.64 -7.45
C ALA A 20 -1.75 -19.81 -6.53
N PHE A 21 -2.76 -18.96 -6.69
CA PHE A 21 -3.95 -18.92 -5.84
C PHE A 21 -5.24 -18.90 -6.68
N PRO A 22 -5.65 -20.02 -7.29
CA PRO A 22 -6.81 -20.06 -8.18
C PRO A 22 -8.15 -19.70 -7.50
N ALA A 23 -8.24 -19.86 -6.19
CA ALA A 23 -9.41 -19.49 -5.40
C ALA A 23 -9.44 -18.03 -4.97
N LEU A 24 -8.35 -17.28 -5.16
CA LEU A 24 -8.27 -15.88 -4.78
C LEU A 24 -9.09 -15.03 -5.76
N ARG A 25 -10.05 -14.28 -5.22
CA ARG A 25 -10.82 -13.32 -6.03
C ARG A 25 -10.00 -12.07 -6.28
N ILE A 26 -9.59 -11.88 -7.51
CA ILE A 26 -8.89 -10.66 -7.96
C ILE A 26 -9.91 -9.72 -8.58
N GLN A 27 -9.91 -8.46 -8.15
CA GLN A 27 -10.71 -7.41 -8.74
C GLN A 27 -9.83 -6.24 -9.16
N ILE A 28 -9.86 -5.92 -10.45
CA ILE A 28 -9.21 -4.73 -11.00
C ILE A 28 -10.14 -3.54 -10.75
N ILE A 29 -9.63 -2.49 -10.13
CA ILE A 29 -10.36 -1.26 -9.86
C ILE A 29 -9.98 -0.24 -10.93
N GLN A 30 -10.94 0.18 -11.74
CA GLN A 30 -10.80 1.22 -12.76
C GLN A 30 -12.10 2.02 -12.84
N ASP A 31 -11.98 3.33 -13.03
CA ASP A 31 -13.09 4.24 -13.34
C ASP A 31 -14.29 4.16 -12.38
N LEU A 32 -14.02 3.93 -11.11
CA LEU A 32 -15.06 3.88 -10.06
C LEU A 32 -15.29 5.24 -9.42
N HIS A 33 -16.52 5.50 -9.06
CA HIS A 33 -16.83 6.59 -8.14
C HIS A 33 -16.17 6.35 -6.78
N TYR A 34 -15.76 7.41 -6.12
CA TYR A 34 -15.04 7.38 -4.84
C TYR A 34 -15.74 6.50 -3.77
N GLU A 35 -17.07 6.60 -3.65
CA GLU A 35 -17.82 5.80 -2.67
C GLU A 35 -17.77 4.28 -2.97
N ASP A 36 -17.80 3.89 -4.24
CA ASP A 36 -17.74 2.48 -4.63
C ASP A 36 -16.29 1.95 -4.49
N HIS A 37 -15.31 2.77 -4.81
CA HIS A 37 -13.90 2.50 -4.50
C HIS A 37 -13.72 2.21 -3.00
N ARG A 38 -14.20 3.08 -2.12
CA ARG A 38 -14.11 2.90 -0.66
C ARG A 38 -14.77 1.62 -0.18
N LYS A 39 -15.94 1.27 -0.72
CA LYS A 39 -16.65 0.01 -0.38
C LYS A 39 -15.80 -1.22 -0.73
N LEU A 40 -15.12 -1.21 -1.88
CA LEU A 40 -14.24 -2.29 -2.30
C LEU A 40 -13.00 -2.39 -1.42
N ILE A 41 -12.30 -1.28 -1.18
CA ILE A 41 -11.10 -1.24 -0.37
C ILE A 41 -11.36 -1.73 1.06
N ARG A 42 -12.46 -1.34 1.68
CA ARG A 42 -12.84 -1.79 3.03
C ARG A 42 -13.07 -3.31 3.15
N ARG A 43 -13.27 -3.99 2.04
CA ARG A 43 -13.48 -5.45 1.98
C ARG A 43 -12.27 -6.20 1.44
N ALA A 44 -11.27 -5.48 0.97
CA ALA A 44 -10.06 -6.08 0.43
C ALA A 44 -9.13 -6.51 1.57
N LYS A 45 -8.74 -7.77 1.56
CA LYS A 45 -7.66 -8.29 2.41
C LYS A 45 -6.30 -7.79 1.91
N TRP A 46 -6.15 -7.74 0.59
CA TRP A 46 -4.95 -7.36 -0.12
C TRP A 46 -5.24 -6.25 -1.11
N ALA A 47 -4.33 -5.31 -1.24
CA ALA A 47 -4.33 -4.34 -2.34
C ALA A 47 -2.94 -4.25 -2.97
N LEU A 48 -2.90 -4.00 -4.25
CA LEU A 48 -1.67 -3.88 -5.02
C LEU A 48 -1.78 -2.69 -5.99
N PRO A 49 -1.41 -1.48 -5.55
CA PRO A 49 -1.31 -0.33 -6.44
C PRO A 49 -0.13 -0.46 -7.39
N PHE A 50 -0.33 -0.13 -8.65
CA PHE A 50 0.69 -0.18 -9.72
C PHE A 50 1.20 1.21 -10.13
N GLY A 51 0.83 2.24 -9.42
CA GLY A 51 1.24 3.62 -9.68
C GLY A 51 2.39 4.08 -8.78
N GLU A 52 2.16 5.21 -8.12
CA GLU A 52 3.17 5.88 -7.28
C GLU A 52 3.54 5.11 -6.00
N GLY A 53 2.75 4.13 -5.64
CA GLY A 53 2.92 3.31 -4.44
C GLY A 53 2.23 3.91 -3.21
N LEU A 54 2.58 5.11 -2.81
CA LEU A 54 1.94 5.82 -1.70
C LEU A 54 0.75 6.67 -2.21
N ASP A 55 -0.30 5.99 -2.56
CA ASP A 55 -1.54 6.58 -3.05
C ASP A 55 -2.74 6.23 -2.13
N SER A 56 -3.95 6.62 -2.54
CA SER A 56 -5.16 6.32 -1.79
C SER A 56 -5.44 4.82 -1.70
N TYR A 57 -5.07 4.02 -2.70
CA TYR A 57 -5.23 2.56 -2.65
C TYR A 57 -4.36 1.94 -1.54
N PHE A 58 -3.14 2.44 -1.39
CA PHE A 58 -2.24 2.01 -0.32
C PHE A 58 -2.75 2.46 1.05
N GLY A 59 -2.99 3.75 1.21
CA GLY A 59 -3.38 4.34 2.49
C GLY A 59 -4.75 3.86 2.98
N ASP A 60 -5.77 3.90 2.12
CA ASP A 60 -7.13 3.49 2.48
C ASP A 60 -7.21 1.99 2.84
N THR A 61 -6.42 1.14 2.18
CA THR A 61 -6.33 -0.28 2.52
C THR A 61 -5.76 -0.47 3.91
N ILE A 62 -4.64 0.17 4.24
CA ILE A 62 -4.00 0.08 5.56
C ILE A 62 -4.94 0.59 6.66
N PHE A 63 -5.56 1.75 6.48
CA PHE A 63 -6.51 2.30 7.44
C PHE A 63 -7.82 1.51 7.56
N SER A 64 -8.11 0.65 6.59
CA SER A 64 -9.24 -0.28 6.64
C SER A 64 -8.89 -1.66 7.22
N GLY A 65 -7.63 -1.89 7.61
CA GLY A 65 -7.17 -3.15 8.21
C GLY A 65 -6.73 -4.21 7.20
N GLY A 66 -6.50 -3.82 5.94
CA GLY A 66 -5.92 -4.66 4.91
C GLY A 66 -4.40 -4.50 4.80
N VAL A 67 -3.77 -5.35 4.00
CA VAL A 67 -2.36 -5.22 3.61
C VAL A 67 -2.28 -4.69 2.19
N ALA A 68 -1.62 -3.56 2.01
CA ALA A 68 -1.32 -3.00 0.72
C ALA A 68 0.17 -3.23 0.39
N PHE A 69 0.43 -3.88 -0.74
CA PHE A 69 1.79 -4.08 -1.24
C PHE A 69 2.17 -2.91 -2.14
N ALA A 70 3.39 -2.41 -2.01
CA ALA A 70 3.88 -1.34 -2.86
C ALA A 70 5.35 -1.52 -3.21
N VAL A 71 5.80 -0.86 -4.27
CA VAL A 71 7.22 -0.71 -4.58
C VAL A 71 7.67 0.65 -4.10
N PHE A 72 8.78 0.67 -3.36
CA PHE A 72 9.35 1.88 -2.80
C PHE A 72 9.72 2.88 -3.88
N ASN A 73 9.30 4.12 -3.69
CA ASN A 73 9.64 5.24 -4.55
C ASN A 73 10.02 6.44 -3.66
N ASP A 74 11.26 6.85 -3.69
CA ASP A 74 11.83 7.91 -2.84
C ASP A 74 11.20 9.30 -3.05
N ARG A 75 10.44 9.48 -4.12
CA ARG A 75 9.66 10.71 -4.35
C ARG A 75 8.43 10.82 -3.47
N TYR A 76 7.88 9.68 -3.05
CA TYR A 76 6.61 9.62 -2.32
C TYR A 76 6.73 9.02 -0.93
N PHE A 77 7.61 8.03 -0.75
CA PHE A 77 7.83 7.36 0.52
C PHE A 77 8.97 7.99 1.30
N THR A 78 8.81 8.14 2.61
CA THR A 78 9.95 8.38 3.49
C THR A 78 10.75 7.09 3.70
N PRO A 79 12.05 7.17 4.06
CA PRO A 79 12.92 5.99 4.17
C PRO A 79 12.41 4.90 5.12
N GLU A 80 11.57 5.27 6.12
CA GLU A 80 11.02 4.33 7.08
C GLU A 80 10.11 3.30 6.43
N TYR A 81 9.42 3.66 5.34
CA TYR A 81 8.56 2.73 4.61
C TYR A 81 9.32 1.58 3.97
N ALA A 82 10.60 1.77 3.62
CA ALA A 82 11.42 0.70 3.08
C ALA A 82 11.68 -0.45 4.07
N LYS A 83 11.37 -0.26 5.36
CA LYS A 83 11.49 -1.28 6.40
C LYS A 83 10.24 -2.15 6.55
N LEU A 84 9.14 -1.75 5.93
CA LEU A 84 7.91 -2.53 5.96
C LEU A 84 8.02 -3.76 5.06
N GLU A 85 7.57 -4.91 5.56
CA GLU A 85 7.62 -6.19 4.83
C GLU A 85 6.68 -6.25 3.60
N ASN A 86 5.75 -5.31 3.49
CA ASN A 86 4.82 -5.15 2.36
C ASN A 86 5.27 -4.06 1.37
N VAL A 87 6.47 -3.50 1.54
CA VAL A 87 7.06 -2.50 0.63
C VAL A 87 8.35 -3.07 0.04
N TYR A 88 8.35 -3.22 -1.27
CA TYR A 88 9.44 -3.85 -2.01
C TYR A 88 10.43 -2.82 -2.55
N PRO A 89 11.72 -3.15 -2.64
CA PRO A 89 12.72 -2.23 -3.17
C PRO A 89 12.60 -2.04 -4.69
N SER A 90 12.01 -2.99 -5.41
CA SER A 90 11.81 -2.93 -6.86
C SER A 90 10.66 -3.81 -7.32
N TRP A 91 10.22 -3.62 -8.56
CA TRP A 91 9.20 -4.47 -9.19
C TRP A 91 9.68 -5.90 -9.37
N GLU A 92 10.95 -6.11 -9.67
CA GLU A 92 11.57 -7.43 -9.78
C GLU A 92 11.47 -8.18 -8.43
N ALA A 93 11.83 -7.51 -7.35
CA ALA A 93 11.73 -8.09 -6.00
C ALA A 93 10.28 -8.46 -5.64
N LEU A 94 9.32 -7.62 -6.00
CA LEU A 94 7.90 -7.90 -5.83
C LEU A 94 7.48 -9.13 -6.64
N ILE A 95 7.80 -9.16 -7.95
CA ILE A 95 7.46 -10.28 -8.83
C ILE A 95 8.03 -11.59 -8.32
N ASP A 96 9.26 -11.57 -7.83
CA ASP A 96 9.94 -12.77 -7.36
C ASP A 96 9.29 -13.37 -6.11
N THR A 97 8.81 -12.53 -5.20
CA THR A 97 8.41 -12.97 -3.85
C THR A 97 6.93 -12.84 -3.53
N ILE A 98 6.13 -12.14 -4.32
CA ILE A 98 4.73 -11.81 -4.00
C ILE A 98 3.88 -13.04 -3.64
N THR A 99 4.05 -14.16 -4.33
CA THR A 99 3.26 -15.38 -4.06
C THR A 99 3.66 -16.02 -2.73
N THR A 100 4.94 -16.04 -2.41
CA THR A 100 5.45 -16.51 -1.11
C THR A 100 5.01 -15.59 0.01
N ASP A 101 5.04 -14.28 -0.20
CA ASP A 101 4.61 -13.29 0.80
C ASP A 101 3.10 -13.35 1.03
N LEU A 102 2.28 -13.50 0.00
CA LEU A 102 0.84 -13.70 0.16
C LEU A 102 0.54 -14.95 0.98
N GLN A 103 1.24 -16.05 0.71
CA GLN A 103 1.07 -17.29 1.48
C GLN A 103 1.49 -17.12 2.95
N ARG A 104 2.64 -16.51 3.18
CA ARG A 104 3.16 -16.25 4.53
C ARG A 104 2.28 -15.30 5.32
N LEU A 105 1.83 -14.22 4.69
CA LEU A 105 0.98 -13.20 5.32
C LEU A 105 -0.49 -13.63 5.41
N ASP A 106 -0.89 -14.77 4.82
CA ASP A 106 -2.23 -15.32 5.05
C ASP A 106 -2.40 -15.91 6.46
N GLU A 107 -1.30 -16.21 7.14
CA GLU A 107 -1.27 -16.63 8.53
C GLU A 107 -1.72 -15.47 9.45
N PRO A 108 -2.70 -15.70 10.37
CA PRO A 108 -3.31 -14.62 11.15
C PRO A 108 -2.31 -13.78 11.95
N VAL A 109 -1.30 -14.39 12.54
CA VAL A 109 -0.29 -13.68 13.35
C VAL A 109 0.58 -12.80 12.47
N ALA A 110 1.04 -13.32 11.33
CA ALA A 110 1.87 -12.57 10.38
C ALA A 110 1.05 -11.43 9.74
N TYR A 111 -0.20 -11.70 9.38
CA TYR A 111 -1.12 -10.71 8.84
C TYR A 111 -1.32 -9.53 9.79
N ASN A 112 -1.71 -9.83 11.04
CA ASN A 112 -1.98 -8.81 12.04
C ASN A 112 -0.73 -7.97 12.35
N ARG A 113 0.45 -8.59 12.42
CA ARG A 113 1.71 -7.88 12.61
C ARG A 113 1.99 -6.93 11.46
N CYS A 114 1.86 -7.38 10.22
CA CYS A 114 2.06 -6.56 9.03
C CYS A 114 1.09 -5.37 8.99
N CYS A 115 -0.21 -5.61 9.23
CA CYS A 115 -1.22 -4.56 9.33
C CYS A 115 -0.87 -3.54 10.41
N GLN A 116 -0.47 -3.98 11.60
CA GLN A 116 -0.17 -3.08 12.72
C GLN A 116 1.06 -2.21 12.42
N GLN A 117 2.12 -2.80 11.91
CA GLN A 117 3.35 -2.05 11.55
C GLN A 117 3.07 -0.98 10.49
N ALA A 118 2.33 -1.34 9.44
CA ALA A 118 1.96 -0.39 8.39
C ALA A 118 1.02 0.71 8.92
N TYR A 119 0.04 0.35 9.74
CA TYR A 119 -0.88 1.29 10.36
C TYR A 119 -0.16 2.28 11.27
N ASP A 120 0.75 1.82 12.13
CA ASP A 120 1.50 2.67 13.06
C ASP A 120 2.35 3.69 12.30
N LEU A 121 3.04 3.25 11.25
CA LEU A 121 3.85 4.14 10.42
C LEU A 121 2.97 5.15 9.66
N MET A 122 1.91 4.70 8.99
CA MET A 122 0.98 5.59 8.29
C MET A 122 0.34 6.61 9.23
N SER A 123 -0.07 6.18 10.42
CA SER A 123 -0.71 7.05 11.43
C SER A 123 0.23 8.13 11.93
N ALA A 124 1.53 7.83 12.05
CA ALA A 124 2.53 8.80 12.46
C ALA A 124 2.69 9.95 11.45
N TYR A 125 2.56 9.65 10.14
CA TYR A 125 2.73 10.65 9.07
C TYR A 125 1.41 11.26 8.57
N SER A 126 0.34 10.45 8.50
CA SER A 126 -0.91 10.81 7.83
C SER A 126 -2.16 10.60 8.69
N GLY A 127 -1.99 10.27 9.96
CA GLY A 127 -3.12 10.06 10.88
C GLY A 127 -3.86 11.36 11.22
N ALA A 128 -5.13 11.24 11.62
CA ALA A 128 -5.99 12.37 11.95
C ALA A 128 -5.41 13.28 13.05
N ALA A 129 -4.69 12.73 14.02
CA ALA A 129 -4.03 13.51 15.05
C ALA A 129 -2.91 14.38 14.48
N ARG A 130 -2.08 13.81 13.62
CA ARG A 130 -1.00 14.53 12.92
C ARG A 130 -1.55 15.62 12.01
N PHE A 131 -2.60 15.31 11.26
CA PHE A 131 -3.27 16.28 10.41
C PHE A 131 -3.79 17.49 11.22
N ARG A 132 -4.48 17.24 12.35
CA ARG A 132 -4.96 18.31 13.21
C ARG A 132 -3.83 19.17 13.78
N GLU A 133 -2.73 18.55 14.19
CA GLU A 133 -1.57 19.28 14.67
C GLU A 133 -0.94 20.13 13.59
N ASN A 134 -0.75 19.59 12.41
CA ASN A 134 -0.24 20.35 11.25
C ASN A 134 -1.14 21.54 10.90
N LEU A 135 -2.47 21.39 10.99
CA LEU A 135 -3.39 22.52 10.81
C LEU A 135 -3.22 23.59 11.88
N ARG A 136 -3.05 23.21 13.14
CA ARG A 136 -2.81 24.19 14.23
C ARG A 136 -1.53 24.98 14.00
N LEU A 137 -0.44 24.29 13.65
CA LEU A 137 0.84 24.91 13.32
C LEU A 137 0.69 25.86 12.13
N PHE A 138 -0.01 25.42 11.08
CA PHE A 138 -0.28 26.24 9.90
C PHE A 138 -1.00 27.55 10.27
N TYR A 139 -2.10 27.48 11.04
CA TYR A 139 -2.86 28.66 11.43
C TYR A 139 -2.10 29.59 12.38
N ARG A 140 -1.07 29.09 13.07
CA ARG A 140 -0.18 29.91 13.91
C ARG A 140 1.01 30.49 13.17
N GLY A 141 1.21 30.12 11.90
CA GLY A 141 2.41 30.46 11.14
C GLY A 141 3.68 29.74 11.63
N GLU A 142 3.53 28.67 12.42
CA GLU A 142 4.60 27.86 13.00
C GLU A 142 4.88 26.62 12.13
N TYR A 143 5.18 26.83 10.87
CA TYR A 143 5.50 25.74 9.94
C TYR A 143 6.81 26.01 9.20
N THR A 144 7.54 24.95 8.95
CA THR A 144 8.74 24.97 8.11
C THR A 144 8.50 24.10 6.89
N PHE A 145 8.86 24.61 5.73
CA PHE A 145 8.98 23.80 4.53
C PHE A 145 10.39 23.23 4.46
N PRO A 146 10.57 21.96 4.13
CA PRO A 146 11.90 21.38 3.92
C PRO A 146 12.59 21.99 2.73
#